data_74753b5f0d35ea8ee69ccc0ab8e7897d
#
_entry.id   74753b5f0d35ea8ee69ccc0ab8e7897d
#
_cell.length_a   1.000
_cell.length_b   1.000
_cell.length_c   1.000
_cell.angle_alpha   90.00
_cell.angle_beta   90.00
_cell.angle_gamma   90.00
#
_symmetry.space_group_name_H-M   'P 1'
#
loop_
_entity.id
_entity.type
_entity.pdbx_description
1 polymer ?
#
loop_
_entity_poly.entity_id
_entity_poly.type
_entity_poly.pdbx_seq_one_letter_code
_entity_poly.pdbx_strand_id
1 'polypeptide(L)'
;MALRINSLFAVAAISALALAGCSGDPAATTDEVLVDETSEESAAVVDMSTVAALTGEAIEAGSLARPSLSAKIDNHPSARPQVGLDEADIVFEELVEGGITRYVAVWHSVLPAEIGPIRSVRPMDPEIVSPFGGIFAYSGGQVRFIQAMQDAPVYNAIHGQPDTEETFYRTSAKVAPHNVLVKAPELVADHLDLPAPPQMFDYAASVEMSTAVVSGAAVISVNPRFSGFSSPTWEWDVTQSAFLRFQTNGAADSASSG
;
A
#
# COMPACT_ATOMS: atom_id res chain seq x y z
N MET A 1 -22.74 48.21 -11.47
CA MET A 1 -21.99 48.53 -12.68
C MET A 1 -21.69 47.21 -13.42
N ALA A 2 -22.50 46.98 -14.44
CA ALA A 2 -22.49 45.68 -15.17
C ALA A 2 -21.57 45.83 -16.38
N LEU A 3 -20.76 44.81 -16.65
CA LEU A 3 -20.08 44.69 -17.93
C LEU A 3 -20.30 43.28 -18.48
N ARG A 4 -21.12 43.21 -19.53
CA ARG A 4 -21.30 42.04 -20.40
C ARG A 4 -20.26 42.13 -21.51
N ILE A 5 -19.62 41.02 -21.88
CA ILE A 5 -18.97 40.89 -23.18
C ILE A 5 -19.32 39.54 -23.77
N ASN A 6 -19.68 39.61 -25.06
CA ASN A 6 -20.34 38.61 -25.91
C ASN A 6 -19.47 37.48 -26.45
N SER A 7 -20.20 36.47 -26.81
CA SER A 7 -19.91 35.32 -27.69
C SER A 7 -19.19 35.69 -28.97
N LEU A 8 -18.37 34.70 -29.47
CA LEU A 8 -18.12 34.51 -30.91
C LEU A 8 -17.97 33.04 -31.21
N PHE A 9 -18.93 32.53 -31.94
CA PHE A 9 -18.92 31.22 -32.61
C PHE A 9 -17.99 31.28 -33.82
N ALA A 10 -17.19 30.24 -34.03
CA ALA A 10 -16.58 29.97 -35.35
C ALA A 10 -16.85 28.52 -35.71
N VAL A 11 -17.67 28.38 -36.75
CA VAL A 11 -17.97 27.19 -37.54
C VAL A 11 -16.87 27.04 -38.57
N ALA A 12 -16.29 25.86 -38.75
CA ALA A 12 -15.49 25.53 -39.94
C ALA A 12 -15.78 24.12 -40.41
N ALA A 13 -16.00 24.06 -41.71
CA ALA A 13 -16.68 23.08 -42.51
C ALA A 13 -15.92 21.78 -42.80
N ILE A 14 -16.71 20.78 -43.07
CA ILE A 14 -16.44 19.45 -43.64
C ILE A 14 -15.99 19.59 -45.12
N SER A 15 -14.97 18.83 -45.51
CA SER A 15 -14.71 18.51 -46.91
C SER A 15 -14.47 17.02 -47.08
N ALA A 16 -15.46 16.35 -47.65
CA ALA A 16 -15.37 15.00 -48.18
C ALA A 16 -14.79 15.03 -49.59
N LEU A 17 -13.86 14.16 -49.89
CA LEU A 17 -13.46 13.87 -51.28
C LEU A 17 -13.55 12.35 -51.50
N ALA A 18 -14.53 11.96 -52.31
CA ALA A 18 -14.64 10.64 -52.91
C ALA A 18 -13.98 10.67 -54.27
N LEU A 19 -13.21 9.65 -54.60
CA LEU A 19 -12.82 9.34 -55.99
C LEU A 19 -12.87 7.82 -56.16
N ALA A 20 -13.77 7.41 -57.03
CA ALA A 20 -13.91 6.08 -57.59
C ALA A 20 -13.05 5.93 -58.85
N GLY A 21 -12.61 4.72 -59.15
CA GLY A 21 -12.01 4.44 -60.47
C GLY A 21 -11.42 3.04 -60.60
N CYS A 22 -12.22 2.08 -61.04
CA CYS A 22 -12.09 1.04 -62.09
C CYS A 22 -10.88 0.09 -62.15
N SER A 23 -11.18 -1.18 -61.89
CA SER A 23 -11.05 -2.41 -62.72
C SER A 23 -9.78 -2.68 -63.56
N GLY A 24 -9.23 -3.88 -63.37
CA GLY A 24 -8.34 -4.55 -64.29
C GLY A 24 -7.61 -5.74 -63.59
N ASP A 25 -8.20 -6.94 -63.70
CA ASP A 25 -7.47 -8.20 -63.57
C ASP A 25 -6.78 -8.52 -64.92
N PRO A 26 -5.61 -9.21 -64.98
CA PRO A 26 -5.51 -10.62 -64.70
C PRO A 26 -4.14 -11.17 -64.21
N ALA A 27 -4.25 -12.37 -63.64
CA ALA A 27 -3.31 -13.51 -63.67
C ALA A 27 -2.01 -13.48 -62.83
N ALA A 28 -2.10 -14.26 -61.76
CA ALA A 28 -1.16 -15.28 -61.26
C ALA A 28 0.33 -15.18 -61.53
N THR A 29 1.08 -14.97 -60.43
CA THR A 29 2.27 -15.76 -60.11
C THR A 29 2.41 -15.84 -58.61
N THR A 30 2.37 -17.07 -58.10
CA THR A 30 2.71 -17.43 -56.73
C THR A 30 4.23 -17.26 -56.51
N ASP A 31 4.61 -16.25 -55.74
CA ASP A 31 5.88 -16.22 -55.03
C ASP A 31 5.55 -16.38 -53.55
N GLU A 32 5.87 -17.57 -53.02
CA GLU A 32 5.89 -17.85 -51.60
C GLU A 32 7.00 -16.98 -50.98
N VAL A 33 6.62 -15.85 -50.41
CA VAL A 33 7.47 -15.15 -49.45
C VAL A 33 7.40 -15.94 -48.16
N LEU A 34 8.47 -16.69 -47.86
CA LEU A 34 8.75 -17.21 -46.52
C LEU A 34 8.80 -16.00 -45.59
N VAL A 35 7.72 -15.78 -44.84
CA VAL A 35 7.73 -14.90 -43.69
C VAL A 35 8.56 -15.64 -42.63
N ASP A 36 9.78 -15.17 -42.41
CA ASP A 36 10.60 -15.51 -41.30
C ASP A 36 9.80 -15.22 -40.02
N GLU A 37 9.30 -16.26 -39.37
CA GLU A 37 8.71 -16.13 -38.03
C GLU A 37 9.81 -15.66 -37.08
N THR A 38 9.96 -14.35 -36.97
CA THR A 38 10.65 -13.74 -35.85
C THR A 38 9.91 -14.27 -34.61
N SER A 39 10.51 -15.21 -33.92
CA SER A 39 10.10 -15.63 -32.61
C SER A 39 10.06 -14.38 -31.72
N GLU A 40 8.87 -13.83 -31.52
CA GLU A 40 8.63 -12.93 -30.41
C GLU A 40 8.99 -13.74 -29.15
N GLU A 41 10.09 -13.41 -28.57
CA GLU A 41 10.49 -13.89 -27.25
C GLU A 41 9.35 -13.46 -26.32
N SER A 42 8.42 -14.40 -26.10
CA SER A 42 7.31 -14.23 -25.18
C SER A 42 7.95 -13.94 -23.81
N ALA A 43 7.95 -12.67 -23.44
CA ALA A 43 8.27 -12.29 -22.07
C ALA A 43 7.43 -13.20 -21.18
N ALA A 44 8.08 -14.07 -20.42
CA ALA A 44 7.42 -15.02 -19.55
C ALA A 44 6.50 -14.20 -18.65
N VAL A 45 5.18 -14.37 -18.83
CA VAL A 45 4.19 -13.81 -17.92
C VAL A 45 4.48 -14.47 -16.57
N VAL A 46 5.11 -13.70 -15.68
CA VAL A 46 5.32 -14.16 -14.30
C VAL A 46 3.93 -14.43 -13.74
N ASP A 47 3.67 -15.67 -13.37
CA ASP A 47 2.42 -16.05 -12.73
C ASP A 47 2.36 -15.34 -11.36
N MET A 48 1.71 -14.19 -11.32
CA MET A 48 1.60 -13.33 -10.15
C MET A 48 0.92 -14.04 -8.97
N SER A 49 0.27 -15.19 -9.21
CA SER A 49 -0.34 -16.00 -8.16
C SER A 49 0.69 -16.69 -7.26
N THR A 50 1.95 -16.74 -7.65
CA THR A 50 3.05 -17.38 -6.91
C THR A 50 4.02 -16.38 -6.25
N VAL A 51 3.70 -15.10 -6.29
CA VAL A 51 4.50 -14.02 -5.67
C VAL A 51 3.61 -13.17 -4.78
N ALA A 52 4.06 -12.92 -3.54
CA ALA A 52 3.37 -12.06 -2.59
C ALA A 52 3.35 -10.62 -3.12
N ALA A 53 2.16 -10.05 -3.28
CA ALA A 53 1.93 -8.77 -3.94
C ALA A 53 2.65 -7.58 -3.25
N LEU A 54 2.87 -7.65 -1.94
CA LEU A 54 3.44 -6.55 -1.15
C LEU A 54 4.92 -6.74 -0.80
N THR A 55 5.47 -7.97 -0.88
CA THR A 55 6.86 -8.25 -0.50
C THR A 55 7.72 -8.76 -1.65
N GLY A 56 7.11 -9.29 -2.71
CA GLY A 56 7.84 -9.92 -3.82
C GLY A 56 8.39 -11.32 -3.49
N GLU A 57 8.08 -11.85 -2.32
CA GLU A 57 8.53 -13.18 -1.91
C GLU A 57 7.74 -14.28 -2.60
N ALA A 58 8.39 -15.42 -2.86
CA ALA A 58 7.73 -16.58 -3.44
C ALA A 58 6.72 -17.18 -2.45
N ILE A 59 5.53 -17.49 -2.93
CA ILE A 59 4.45 -18.08 -2.15
C ILE A 59 3.86 -19.30 -2.88
N GLU A 60 3.11 -20.12 -2.15
CA GLU A 60 2.26 -21.13 -2.77
C GLU A 60 1.08 -20.46 -3.48
N ALA A 61 0.76 -20.91 -4.69
CA ALA A 61 -0.30 -20.33 -5.50
C ALA A 61 -1.64 -20.28 -4.74
N GLY A 62 -2.25 -19.11 -4.69
CA GLY A 62 -3.53 -18.89 -4.03
C GLY A 62 -3.49 -18.82 -2.50
N SER A 63 -2.34 -18.96 -1.84
CA SER A 63 -2.22 -18.90 -0.38
C SER A 63 -2.57 -17.55 0.22
N LEU A 64 -2.45 -16.47 -0.56
CA LEU A 64 -2.78 -15.10 -0.16
C LEU A 64 -4.02 -14.53 -0.87
N ALA A 65 -4.98 -15.38 -1.24
CA ALA A 65 -6.27 -14.95 -1.82
C ALA A 65 -7.19 -14.35 -0.75
N ARG A 66 -6.74 -13.28 -0.09
CA ARG A 66 -7.46 -12.57 0.96
C ARG A 66 -7.19 -11.06 0.86
N PRO A 67 -8.03 -10.17 1.43
CA PRO A 67 -7.72 -8.75 1.49
C PRO A 67 -6.49 -8.46 2.36
N SER A 68 -5.81 -7.34 2.06
CA SER A 68 -4.85 -6.76 2.99
C SER A 68 -5.57 -6.13 4.18
N LEU A 69 -4.92 -6.16 5.34
CA LEU A 69 -5.32 -5.42 6.52
C LEU A 69 -4.32 -4.28 6.74
N SER A 70 -4.80 -3.07 6.60
CA SER A 70 -4.06 -1.87 7.00
C SER A 70 -4.57 -1.37 8.34
N ALA A 71 -3.71 -0.78 9.17
CA ALA A 71 -4.16 -0.19 10.43
C ALA A 71 -3.40 1.08 10.82
N LYS A 72 -4.12 2.01 11.47
CA LYS A 72 -3.50 3.20 12.09
C LYS A 72 -2.94 2.85 13.45
N ILE A 73 -1.63 2.79 13.57
CA ILE A 73 -0.92 2.35 14.77
C ILE A 73 -0.35 3.55 15.53
N ASP A 74 -0.50 3.51 16.84
CA ASP A 74 0.03 4.51 17.75
C ASP A 74 1.55 4.39 17.92
N ASN A 75 2.25 5.50 17.91
CA ASN A 75 3.69 5.55 18.21
C ASN A 75 4.03 6.45 19.41
N HIS A 76 3.05 6.79 20.25
CA HIS A 76 3.31 7.44 21.52
C HIS A 76 4.16 6.53 22.43
N PRO A 77 5.08 7.06 23.27
CA PRO A 77 5.86 6.24 24.19
C PRO A 77 5.05 5.25 25.05
N SER A 78 3.83 5.66 25.47
CA SER A 78 2.91 4.80 26.24
C SER A 78 2.23 3.70 25.41
N ALA A 79 2.37 3.74 24.10
CA ALA A 79 1.84 2.72 23.19
C ALA A 79 2.84 1.59 22.92
N ARG A 80 4.11 1.82 23.24
CA ARG A 80 5.21 0.87 22.96
C ARG A 80 5.36 -0.17 24.06
N PRO A 81 5.84 -1.39 23.75
CA PRO A 81 6.00 -1.93 22.40
C PRO A 81 4.63 -2.05 21.69
N GLN A 82 4.61 -1.86 20.39
CA GLN A 82 3.43 -2.15 19.57
C GLN A 82 3.25 -3.67 19.47
N VAL A 83 2.02 -4.10 19.13
CA VAL A 83 1.68 -5.52 18.94
C VAL A 83 1.59 -5.83 17.47
N GLY A 84 2.28 -6.86 17.00
CA GLY A 84 2.24 -7.37 15.63
C GLY A 84 2.83 -6.45 14.56
N LEU A 85 3.48 -5.34 14.94
CA LEU A 85 4.02 -4.36 13.99
C LEU A 85 5.24 -4.90 13.23
N ASP A 86 6.01 -5.79 13.84
CA ASP A 86 7.18 -6.45 13.29
C ASP A 86 6.85 -7.47 12.16
N GLU A 87 5.60 -7.88 12.07
CA GLU A 87 5.09 -8.78 11.02
C GLU A 87 4.43 -8.02 9.84
N ALA A 88 4.46 -6.68 9.85
CA ALA A 88 3.89 -5.89 8.76
C ALA A 88 4.74 -5.97 7.49
N ASP A 89 4.07 -6.13 6.33
CA ASP A 89 4.74 -6.11 5.03
C ASP A 89 5.27 -4.72 4.67
N ILE A 90 4.49 -3.67 5.00
CA ILE A 90 4.83 -2.28 4.70
C ILE A 90 4.44 -1.39 5.89
N VAL A 91 5.29 -0.44 6.23
CA VAL A 91 5.01 0.55 7.29
C VAL A 91 5.31 1.97 6.77
N PHE A 92 4.30 2.81 6.80
CA PHE A 92 4.42 4.26 6.59
C PHE A 92 4.52 4.95 7.95
N GLU A 93 5.55 5.74 8.17
CA GLU A 93 5.67 6.58 9.36
C GLU A 93 5.30 8.02 9.03
N GLU A 94 4.39 8.60 9.77
CA GLU A 94 3.77 9.89 9.50
C GLU A 94 3.87 10.83 10.69
N LEU A 95 4.22 12.09 10.43
CA LEU A 95 4.15 13.15 11.43
C LEU A 95 2.68 13.49 11.74
N VAL A 96 2.35 13.53 13.03
CA VAL A 96 1.05 13.94 13.54
C VAL A 96 1.18 15.07 14.55
N GLU A 97 0.08 15.45 15.22
CA GLU A 97 0.08 16.53 16.21
C GLU A 97 1.05 16.27 17.36
N GLY A 98 1.54 17.31 17.98
CA GLY A 98 2.47 17.23 19.10
C GLY A 98 3.90 16.85 18.71
N GLY A 99 4.20 16.82 17.41
CA GLY A 99 5.54 16.48 16.90
C GLY A 99 5.91 15.00 17.05
N ILE A 100 4.94 14.13 17.35
CA ILE A 100 5.11 12.68 17.36
C ILE A 100 4.72 12.09 16.01
N THR A 101 5.04 10.81 15.82
CA THR A 101 4.61 10.08 14.62
C THR A 101 3.54 9.05 14.95
N ARG A 102 2.86 8.57 13.92
CA ARG A 102 2.05 7.36 13.89
C ARG A 102 2.46 6.53 12.71
N TYR A 103 2.02 5.26 12.71
CA TYR A 103 2.20 4.40 11.56
C TYR A 103 0.86 4.14 10.86
N VAL A 104 0.92 3.98 9.53
CA VAL A 104 -0.01 3.13 8.79
C VAL A 104 0.79 1.88 8.44
N ALA A 105 0.40 0.76 8.99
CA ALA A 105 1.05 -0.52 8.72
C ALA A 105 0.08 -1.42 7.95
N VAL A 106 0.62 -2.20 7.01
CA VAL A 106 -0.13 -3.06 6.09
C VAL A 106 0.35 -4.49 6.25
N TRP A 107 -0.57 -5.41 6.47
CA TRP A 107 -0.33 -6.84 6.58
C TRP A 107 -1.10 -7.57 5.49
N HIS A 108 -0.44 -8.51 4.84
CA HIS A 108 -1.04 -9.40 3.85
C HIS A 108 -0.38 -10.78 3.85
N SER A 109 0.97 -10.84 3.85
CA SER A 109 1.71 -12.11 3.85
C SER A 109 1.53 -12.86 5.18
N VAL A 110 1.65 -12.17 6.30
CA VAL A 110 1.40 -12.68 7.65
C VAL A 110 0.27 -11.88 8.29
N LEU A 111 -0.59 -12.55 9.06
CA LEU A 111 -1.58 -11.90 9.92
C LEU A 111 -1.26 -12.30 11.37
N PRO A 112 -0.72 -11.38 12.17
CA PRO A 112 -0.55 -11.60 13.61
C PRO A 112 -1.91 -11.89 14.28
N ALA A 113 -1.92 -12.59 15.40
CA ALA A 113 -3.16 -12.81 16.14
C ALA A 113 -3.84 -11.49 16.56
N GLU A 114 -3.01 -10.51 16.91
CA GLU A 114 -3.47 -9.18 17.33
C GLU A 114 -2.54 -8.09 16.78
N ILE A 115 -3.10 -6.93 16.50
CA ILE A 115 -2.33 -5.75 16.09
C ILE A 115 -2.74 -4.50 16.89
N GLY A 116 -1.80 -3.59 17.08
CA GLY A 116 -2.07 -2.30 17.69
C GLY A 116 -0.91 -1.70 18.51
N PRO A 117 -1.17 -0.69 19.35
CA PRO A 117 -2.47 -0.07 19.63
C PRO A 117 -3.02 0.76 18.46
N ILE A 118 -4.30 0.57 18.19
CA ILE A 118 -5.02 1.25 17.11
C ILE A 118 -5.31 2.70 17.50
N ARG A 119 -5.17 3.63 16.53
CA ARG A 119 -5.37 5.06 16.76
C ARG A 119 -6.23 5.74 15.70
N SER A 120 -6.44 7.03 15.90
CA SER A 120 -7.32 7.85 15.07
C SER A 120 -6.65 8.21 13.75
N VAL A 121 -7.48 8.24 12.69
CA VAL A 121 -7.09 8.65 11.33
C VAL A 121 -6.64 10.10 11.25
N ARG A 122 -5.88 10.40 10.21
CA ARG A 122 -5.35 11.72 9.83
C ARG A 122 -5.62 12.00 8.35
N PRO A 123 -5.49 13.24 7.91
CA PRO A 123 -5.87 13.64 6.56
C PRO A 123 -5.09 12.94 5.43
N MET A 124 -3.90 12.39 5.71
CA MET A 124 -3.08 11.69 4.72
C MET A 124 -3.47 10.22 4.54
N ASP A 125 -4.18 9.63 5.50
CA ASP A 125 -4.45 8.18 5.51
C ASP A 125 -5.22 7.68 4.27
N PRO A 126 -6.24 8.38 3.75
CA PRO A 126 -6.94 7.94 2.54
C PRO A 126 -6.01 7.71 1.35
N GLU A 127 -5.08 8.62 1.11
CA GLU A 127 -4.13 8.52 -0.01
C GLU A 127 -3.13 7.37 0.18
N ILE A 128 -2.77 7.08 1.43
CA ILE A 128 -1.82 5.99 1.75
C ILE A 128 -2.47 4.62 1.56
N VAL A 129 -3.71 4.44 2.04
CA VAL A 129 -4.35 3.11 2.06
C VAL A 129 -5.10 2.77 0.78
N SER A 130 -5.57 3.77 0.02
CA SER A 130 -6.35 3.56 -1.20
C SER A 130 -5.69 2.64 -2.23
N PRO A 131 -4.38 2.71 -2.48
CA PRO A 131 -3.72 1.80 -3.41
C PRO A 131 -3.77 0.32 -3.02
N PHE A 132 -3.84 0.02 -1.72
CA PHE A 132 -3.86 -1.36 -1.21
C PHE A 132 -5.26 -1.97 -1.22
N GLY A 133 -6.30 -1.13 -1.15
CA GLY A 133 -7.68 -1.63 -0.97
C GLY A 133 -7.85 -2.36 0.36
N GLY A 134 -8.70 -3.41 0.37
CA GLY A 134 -8.90 -4.24 1.55
C GLY A 134 -9.52 -3.52 2.74
N ILE A 135 -8.97 -3.75 3.93
CA ILE A 135 -9.51 -3.28 5.21
C ILE A 135 -8.59 -2.21 5.80
N PHE A 136 -9.17 -1.12 6.35
CA PHE A 136 -8.42 -0.17 7.17
C PHE A 136 -9.00 -0.06 8.58
N ALA A 137 -8.22 -0.50 9.57
CA ALA A 137 -8.57 -0.50 10.99
C ALA A 137 -8.11 0.78 11.70
N TYR A 138 -9.03 1.50 12.34
CA TYR A 138 -8.70 2.72 13.06
C TYR A 138 -9.65 3.01 14.22
N SER A 139 -9.22 3.88 15.16
CA SER A 139 -10.00 4.25 16.35
C SER A 139 -10.51 5.68 16.23
N GLY A 140 -11.52 5.88 15.37
CA GLY A 140 -12.14 7.19 15.15
C GLY A 140 -11.23 8.25 14.54
N GLY A 141 -11.58 9.52 14.71
CA GLY A 141 -10.87 10.66 14.17
C GLY A 141 -11.71 11.94 14.24
N GLN A 142 -11.20 13.03 13.69
CA GLN A 142 -12.04 14.19 13.42
C GLN A 142 -13.06 13.86 12.32
N VAL A 143 -14.28 14.37 12.42
CA VAL A 143 -15.38 14.05 11.49
C VAL A 143 -14.97 14.16 10.03
N ARG A 144 -14.28 15.24 9.65
CA ARG A 144 -13.79 15.44 8.27
C ARG A 144 -12.79 14.38 7.80
N PHE A 145 -11.99 13.81 8.70
CA PHE A 145 -11.01 12.77 8.35
C PHE A 145 -11.70 11.41 8.22
N ILE A 146 -12.72 11.14 9.08
CA ILE A 146 -13.56 9.94 8.94
C ILE A 146 -14.33 10.00 7.63
N GLN A 147 -14.90 11.15 7.26
CA GLN A 147 -15.59 11.32 5.98
C GLN A 147 -14.65 11.05 4.79
N ALA A 148 -13.44 11.61 4.81
CA ALA A 148 -12.45 11.34 3.76
C ALA A 148 -12.08 9.86 3.67
N MET A 149 -12.02 9.15 4.80
CA MET A 149 -11.80 7.70 4.81
C MET A 149 -12.98 6.93 4.25
N GLN A 150 -14.23 7.37 4.49
CA GLN A 150 -15.42 6.74 3.94
C GLN A 150 -15.52 6.86 2.41
N ASP A 151 -14.86 7.88 1.85
CA ASP A 151 -14.76 8.08 0.40
C ASP A 151 -13.60 7.26 -0.24
N ALA A 152 -12.70 6.70 0.57
CA ALA A 152 -11.60 5.86 0.10
C ALA A 152 -12.07 4.45 -0.26
N PRO A 153 -11.45 3.77 -1.24
CA PRO A 153 -11.86 2.44 -1.71
C PRO A 153 -11.37 1.33 -0.77
N VAL A 154 -11.67 1.43 0.52
CA VAL A 154 -11.33 0.47 1.57
C VAL A 154 -12.53 0.22 2.47
N TYR A 155 -12.63 -0.97 3.06
CA TYR A 155 -13.57 -1.20 4.15
C TYR A 155 -13.05 -0.50 5.42
N ASN A 156 -13.91 0.33 6.02
CA ASN A 156 -13.55 1.13 7.19
C ASN A 156 -13.90 0.38 8.49
N ALA A 157 -12.97 -0.35 9.04
CA ALA A 157 -13.11 -1.02 10.34
C ALA A 157 -12.85 -0.03 11.48
N ILE A 158 -13.91 0.49 12.07
CA ILE A 158 -13.84 1.58 13.08
C ILE A 158 -14.11 1.01 14.48
N HIS A 159 -13.14 1.13 15.40
CA HIS A 159 -13.33 0.77 16.80
C HIS A 159 -14.57 1.45 17.41
N GLY A 160 -15.46 0.64 17.98
CA GLY A 160 -16.68 1.09 18.63
C GLY A 160 -17.90 1.21 17.71
N GLN A 161 -17.82 0.69 16.48
CA GLN A 161 -18.98 0.49 15.61
C GLN A 161 -19.56 -0.93 15.83
N PRO A 162 -20.85 -1.13 15.58
CA PRO A 162 -21.52 -2.41 15.82
C PRO A 162 -20.93 -3.59 15.03
N ASP A 163 -20.44 -3.34 13.81
CA ASP A 163 -19.86 -4.33 12.91
C ASP A 163 -18.41 -4.72 13.27
N THR A 164 -17.81 -4.03 14.24
CA THR A 164 -16.43 -4.29 14.69
C THR A 164 -16.34 -4.57 16.19
N GLU A 165 -17.48 -4.71 16.88
CA GLU A 165 -17.52 -4.87 18.34
C GLU A 165 -16.80 -6.15 18.81
N GLU A 166 -16.86 -7.24 18.04
CA GLU A 166 -16.27 -8.52 18.39
C GLU A 166 -14.75 -8.60 18.04
N THR A 167 -14.30 -7.76 17.11
CA THR A 167 -12.91 -7.79 16.62
C THR A 167 -12.01 -6.79 17.32
N PHE A 168 -12.55 -5.68 17.83
CA PHE A 168 -11.78 -4.69 18.58
C PHE A 168 -12.00 -4.81 20.08
N TYR A 169 -10.96 -4.58 20.85
CA TYR A 169 -11.08 -4.55 22.30
C TYR A 169 -10.01 -3.63 22.94
N ARG A 170 -10.13 -3.39 24.25
CA ARG A 170 -9.12 -2.66 25.03
C ARG A 170 -8.36 -3.62 25.92
N THR A 171 -7.03 -3.71 25.70
CA THR A 171 -6.17 -4.46 26.61
C THR A 171 -6.01 -3.75 27.93
N SER A 172 -5.87 -4.52 29.01
CA SER A 172 -5.49 -4.01 30.34
C SER A 172 -4.00 -3.78 30.52
N ALA A 173 -3.17 -4.25 29.56
CA ALA A 173 -1.71 -4.11 29.63
C ALA A 173 -1.22 -2.66 29.42
N LYS A 174 -2.07 -1.81 28.87
CA LYS A 174 -1.77 -0.39 28.62
C LYS A 174 -2.93 0.50 29.06
N VAL A 175 -2.65 1.78 29.26
CA VAL A 175 -3.64 2.77 29.69
C VAL A 175 -4.29 3.43 28.47
N ALA A 176 -5.60 3.67 28.53
CA ALA A 176 -6.29 4.45 27.52
C ALA A 176 -5.65 5.84 27.35
N PRO A 177 -5.55 6.36 26.11
CA PRO A 177 -6.12 5.88 24.86
C PRO A 177 -5.15 4.97 24.06
N HIS A 178 -4.08 4.45 24.64
CA HIS A 178 -2.99 3.71 24.02
C HIS A 178 -3.18 2.18 24.11
N ASN A 179 -4.42 1.68 24.12
CA ASN A 179 -4.72 0.31 24.52
C ASN A 179 -5.81 -0.38 23.66
N VAL A 180 -6.14 0.14 22.48
CA VAL A 180 -7.07 -0.53 21.56
C VAL A 180 -6.29 -1.52 20.73
N LEU A 181 -6.68 -2.78 20.73
CA LEU A 181 -6.16 -3.82 19.86
C LEU A 181 -7.25 -4.34 18.94
N VAL A 182 -6.86 -4.97 17.85
CA VAL A 182 -7.76 -5.67 16.94
C VAL A 182 -7.25 -7.10 16.71
N LYS A 183 -8.18 -8.06 16.71
CA LYS A 183 -7.94 -9.45 16.32
C LYS A 183 -7.90 -9.52 14.81
N ALA A 184 -6.70 -9.57 14.27
CA ALA A 184 -6.50 -9.39 12.83
C ALA A 184 -7.07 -10.53 11.98
N PRO A 185 -6.88 -11.83 12.34
CA PRO A 185 -7.44 -12.94 11.59
C PRO A 185 -8.97 -12.92 11.54
N GLU A 186 -9.63 -12.62 12.66
CA GLU A 186 -11.09 -12.55 12.75
C GLU A 186 -11.62 -11.42 11.87
N LEU A 187 -11.03 -10.21 11.97
CA LEU A 187 -11.45 -9.09 11.14
C LEU A 187 -11.29 -9.39 9.64
N VAL A 188 -10.20 -10.04 9.24
CA VAL A 188 -10.00 -10.43 7.82
C VAL A 188 -10.98 -11.51 7.39
N ALA A 189 -11.28 -12.48 8.28
CA ALA A 189 -12.21 -13.58 7.97
C ALA A 189 -13.64 -13.08 7.71
N ASP A 190 -14.05 -11.99 8.36
CA ASP A 190 -15.38 -11.37 8.16
C ASP A 190 -15.50 -10.66 6.79
N HIS A 191 -14.40 -10.47 6.06
CA HIS A 191 -14.32 -9.67 4.83
C HIS A 191 -13.58 -10.35 3.68
N LEU A 192 -13.66 -11.69 3.58
CA LEU A 192 -13.02 -12.46 2.50
C LEU A 192 -13.66 -12.23 1.11
N ASP A 193 -14.74 -11.50 1.03
CA ASP A 193 -15.36 -11.00 -0.20
C ASP A 193 -14.58 -9.84 -0.84
N LEU A 194 -13.71 -9.17 -0.08
CA LEU A 194 -12.84 -8.12 -0.60
C LEU A 194 -11.65 -8.72 -1.38
N PRO A 195 -11.20 -8.05 -2.46
CA PRO A 195 -10.09 -8.55 -3.25
C PRO A 195 -8.75 -8.48 -2.50
N ALA A 196 -7.83 -9.36 -2.90
CA ALA A 196 -6.43 -9.23 -2.52
C ALA A 196 -5.81 -7.93 -3.07
N PRO A 197 -4.78 -7.37 -2.41
CA PRO A 197 -4.12 -6.16 -2.89
C PRO A 197 -3.44 -6.40 -4.25
N PRO A 198 -3.41 -5.38 -5.13
CA PRO A 198 -2.62 -5.45 -6.34
C PRO A 198 -1.12 -5.44 -6.00
N GLN A 199 -0.30 -5.90 -6.93
CA GLN A 199 1.15 -5.70 -6.81
C GLN A 199 1.47 -4.21 -6.89
N MET A 200 2.15 -3.70 -5.86
CA MET A 200 2.45 -2.28 -5.72
C MET A 200 3.82 -1.89 -6.28
N PHE A 201 4.75 -2.84 -6.35
CA PHE A 201 6.14 -2.59 -6.70
C PHE A 201 6.61 -3.59 -7.76
N ASP A 202 7.56 -3.17 -8.59
CA ASP A 202 8.30 -4.07 -9.44
C ASP A 202 9.38 -4.76 -8.60
N TYR A 203 9.40 -6.08 -8.64
CA TYR A 203 10.35 -6.89 -7.89
C TYR A 203 11.46 -7.43 -8.80
N ALA A 204 12.71 -7.32 -8.36
CA ALA A 204 13.83 -7.96 -9.04
C ALA A 204 13.79 -9.48 -8.81
N ALA A 205 14.32 -10.23 -9.77
CA ALA A 205 14.38 -11.70 -9.67
C ALA A 205 15.27 -12.20 -8.53
N SER A 206 16.21 -11.37 -8.05
CA SER A 206 17.03 -11.62 -6.86
C SER A 206 17.50 -10.30 -6.24
N VAL A 207 18.02 -10.36 -5.00
CA VAL A 207 18.59 -9.21 -4.29
C VAL A 207 19.72 -8.59 -5.10
N GLU A 208 20.59 -9.40 -5.71
CA GLU A 208 21.75 -8.95 -6.49
C GLU A 208 21.33 -8.19 -7.76
N MET A 209 20.14 -8.48 -8.29
CA MET A 209 19.57 -7.81 -9.46
C MET A 209 18.75 -6.57 -9.10
N SER A 210 18.52 -6.31 -7.83
CA SER A 210 17.76 -5.14 -7.39
C SER A 210 18.49 -3.84 -7.77
N THR A 211 17.71 -2.80 -8.10
CA THR A 211 18.27 -1.47 -8.42
C THR A 211 19.08 -0.90 -7.27
N ALA A 212 18.74 -1.23 -6.03
CA ALA A 212 19.47 -0.83 -4.84
C ALA A 212 20.90 -1.39 -4.83
N VAL A 213 21.07 -2.66 -5.23
CA VAL A 213 22.39 -3.29 -5.29
C VAL A 213 23.19 -2.89 -6.56
N VAL A 214 22.50 -2.87 -7.72
CA VAL A 214 23.15 -2.60 -9.01
C VAL A 214 23.58 -1.14 -9.15
N SER A 215 22.79 -0.19 -8.65
CA SER A 215 22.97 1.24 -8.90
C SER A 215 22.94 2.11 -7.64
N GLY A 216 22.62 1.53 -6.48
CA GLY A 216 22.54 2.24 -5.21
C GLY A 216 23.90 2.51 -4.59
N ALA A 217 23.97 3.48 -3.70
CA ALA A 217 25.10 3.67 -2.82
C ALA A 217 24.91 2.90 -1.51
N ALA A 218 25.96 2.30 -0.98
CA ALA A 218 25.89 1.62 0.30
C ALA A 218 25.55 2.61 1.43
N VAL A 219 24.52 2.29 2.20
CA VAL A 219 24.05 3.08 3.34
C VAL A 219 24.12 2.23 4.59
N ILE A 220 24.75 2.75 5.65
CA ILE A 220 24.85 2.09 6.96
C ILE A 220 23.90 2.69 8.00
N SER A 221 23.40 3.88 7.76
CA SER A 221 22.44 4.55 8.66
C SER A 221 21.57 5.53 7.89
N VAL A 222 20.29 5.64 8.29
CA VAL A 222 19.33 6.61 7.79
C VAL A 222 18.66 7.28 9.00
N ASN A 223 18.60 8.61 8.99
CA ASN A 223 17.98 9.38 10.07
C ASN A 223 16.90 10.32 9.50
N PRO A 224 15.65 9.85 9.32
CA PRO A 224 14.54 10.69 8.93
C PRO A 224 14.15 11.61 10.09
N ARG A 225 14.14 12.92 9.83
CA ARG A 225 13.75 13.91 10.82
C ARG A 225 12.33 14.40 10.59
N PHE A 226 11.38 13.92 11.39
CA PHE A 226 9.99 14.34 11.33
C PHE A 226 9.75 15.65 12.08
N SER A 227 10.35 15.79 13.26
CA SER A 227 10.20 16.99 14.12
C SER A 227 11.39 17.13 15.07
N GLY A 228 11.32 18.10 16.00
CA GLY A 228 12.26 18.21 17.12
C GLY A 228 12.10 17.07 18.15
N PHE A 229 10.97 16.37 18.15
CA PHE A 229 10.66 15.27 19.10
C PHE A 229 10.71 13.89 18.46
N SER A 230 10.68 13.81 17.14
CA SER A 230 10.69 12.55 16.39
C SER A 230 11.74 12.59 15.28
N SER A 231 12.87 11.95 15.56
CA SER A 231 14.01 11.79 14.64
C SER A 231 14.62 10.41 14.90
N PRO A 232 13.93 9.33 14.49
CA PRO A 232 14.45 7.97 14.65
C PRO A 232 15.68 7.76 13.78
N THR A 233 16.48 6.75 14.14
CA THR A 233 17.61 6.30 13.33
C THR A 233 17.39 4.85 12.92
N TRP A 234 17.71 4.53 11.69
CA TRP A 234 17.78 3.17 11.17
C TRP A 234 19.26 2.85 10.96
N GLU A 235 19.75 1.77 11.55
CA GLU A 235 21.13 1.34 11.46
C GLU A 235 21.20 -0.08 10.89
N TRP A 236 22.10 -0.28 9.93
CA TRP A 236 22.30 -1.58 9.32
C TRP A 236 22.96 -2.55 10.30
N ASP A 237 22.28 -3.64 10.59
CA ASP A 237 22.83 -4.78 11.35
C ASP A 237 23.24 -5.87 10.37
N VAL A 238 24.57 -6.12 10.30
CA VAL A 238 25.13 -7.13 9.39
C VAL A 238 24.75 -8.56 9.80
N THR A 239 24.48 -8.79 11.09
CA THR A 239 24.14 -10.12 11.60
C THR A 239 22.72 -10.52 11.20
N GLN A 240 21.81 -9.55 11.24
CA GLN A 240 20.40 -9.76 10.88
C GLN A 240 20.13 -9.45 9.39
N SER A 241 21.10 -8.86 8.68
CA SER A 241 20.93 -8.36 7.30
C SER A 241 19.71 -7.44 7.17
N ALA A 242 19.53 -6.56 8.15
CA ALA A 242 18.36 -5.68 8.26
C ALA A 242 18.74 -4.31 8.85
N PHE A 243 17.92 -3.32 8.57
CA PHE A 243 17.98 -2.05 9.28
C PHE A 243 17.18 -2.12 10.57
N LEU A 244 17.85 -1.95 11.69
CA LEU A 244 17.21 -1.86 13.02
C LEU A 244 16.84 -0.41 13.29
N ARG A 245 15.63 -0.20 13.82
CA ARG A 245 15.13 1.13 14.16
C ARG A 245 15.39 1.47 15.63
N PHE A 246 15.86 2.69 15.83
CA PHE A 246 16.08 3.27 17.16
C PHE A 246 15.23 4.53 17.31
N GLN A 247 14.69 4.74 18.50
CA GLN A 247 13.96 5.94 18.86
C GLN A 247 14.90 7.17 18.95
N THR A 248 14.33 8.36 18.94
CA THR A 248 15.08 9.63 19.04
C THR A 248 16.05 9.68 20.25
N ASN A 249 15.75 8.97 21.32
CA ASN A 249 16.60 8.87 22.51
C ASN A 249 17.63 7.74 22.44
N GLY A 250 17.78 7.08 21.32
CA GLY A 250 18.70 5.96 21.10
C GLY A 250 18.22 4.60 21.62
N ALA A 251 17.04 4.52 22.23
CA ALA A 251 16.50 3.23 22.63
C ALA A 251 16.10 2.40 21.41
N ALA A 252 16.47 1.12 21.39
CA ALA A 252 16.04 0.19 20.35
C ALA A 252 14.52 0.13 20.30
N ASP A 253 13.98 0.15 19.08
CA ASP A 253 12.55 -0.09 18.88
C ASP A 253 12.27 -1.59 19.00
N SER A 254 11.08 -1.92 19.48
CA SER A 254 10.66 -3.30 19.65
C SER A 254 9.16 -3.39 19.46
N ALA A 255 8.70 -4.47 18.84
CA ALA A 255 7.31 -4.88 18.82
C ALA A 255 7.17 -6.15 19.66
N SER A 256 5.99 -6.43 20.17
CA SER A 256 5.63 -7.71 20.74
C SER A 256 4.91 -8.52 19.69
N SER A 257 5.24 -9.80 19.56
CA SER A 257 4.47 -10.73 18.74
C SER A 257 2.99 -10.67 19.12
N GLY A 258 2.13 -10.60 18.13
CA GLY A 258 0.67 -10.55 18.30
C GLY A 258 0.08 -11.90 18.70
#